data_07e526e7229dc8e97c954a3c1db037cd
#
_entry.id   07e526e7229dc8e97c954a3c1db037cd
#
_cell.length_a   1.000
_cell.length_b   1.000
_cell.length_c   1.000
_cell.angle_alpha   90.00
_cell.angle_beta   90.00
_cell.angle_gamma   90.00
#
_symmetry.space_group_name_H-M   'P 1'
#
loop_
_entity.id
_entity.type
_entity.pdbx_description
1 polymer ?
#
loop_
_entity_poly.entity_id
_entity_poly.type
_entity_poly.pdbx_seq_one_letter_code
_entity_poly.pdbx_strand_id
1 'polypeptide(L)'
;DSALNQLSNHDHSRFLTRTNRTVGRVESMGAEAASYGIDKRVFMLGVTIQMTWPGSPGIYYADEAGQVGWTDPDSRRTYPWGNEDKSLIKFHKKLIAVRKKVHCLKKGSLKKLDAGHGYIVYARFDYEDCAVTIVNMRDEELKLSVPVWEAGVQTGGKMKVEVSSSHEPFEGDEYKVKYGRLLIALPAKSSCVLSCKFGKNGHGNQQISMFLT
;
A
#
# COMPACT_ATOMS: atom_id res chain seq x y z
N ASP A 1 -12.05 -13.96 -5.33
CA ASP A 1 -10.68 -13.56 -5.73
C ASP A 1 -9.67 -14.36 -4.94
N SER A 2 -8.98 -15.28 -5.63
CA SER A 2 -8.02 -16.23 -5.03
C SER A 2 -6.56 -15.92 -5.34
N ALA A 3 -6.26 -14.68 -5.79
CA ALA A 3 -4.89 -14.28 -6.06
C ALA A 3 -4.08 -14.15 -4.78
N LEU A 4 -2.85 -14.71 -4.77
CA LEU A 4 -1.87 -14.49 -3.73
C LEU A 4 -0.98 -13.30 -4.12
N ASN A 5 -1.10 -12.20 -3.38
CA ASN A 5 -0.28 -11.01 -3.60
C ASN A 5 1.01 -11.14 -2.79
N GLN A 6 2.14 -11.30 -3.45
CA GLN A 6 3.45 -11.42 -2.79
C GLN A 6 4.47 -10.48 -3.43
N LEU A 7 5.38 -9.95 -2.62
CA LEU A 7 6.50 -9.11 -3.07
C LEU A 7 7.76 -9.94 -3.31
N SER A 8 7.99 -10.93 -2.47
CA SER A 8 9.13 -11.86 -2.56
C SER A 8 8.65 -13.30 -2.48
N ASN A 9 9.48 -14.21 -2.99
CA ASN A 9 9.34 -15.65 -2.83
C ASN A 9 10.73 -16.31 -2.82
N HIS A 10 10.76 -17.64 -2.80
CA HIS A 10 12.00 -18.41 -2.69
C HIS A 10 12.82 -18.48 -4.00
N ASP A 11 12.25 -18.13 -5.15
CA ASP A 11 12.92 -18.21 -6.45
C ASP A 11 13.55 -16.89 -6.89
N HIS A 12 12.96 -15.77 -6.45
CA HIS A 12 13.39 -14.44 -6.88
C HIS A 12 14.15 -13.70 -5.78
N SER A 13 14.97 -12.74 -6.19
CA SER A 13 15.60 -11.83 -5.23
C SER A 13 14.55 -11.12 -4.38
N ARG A 14 14.90 -10.87 -3.12
CA ARG A 14 14.03 -10.16 -2.17
C ARG A 14 13.60 -8.81 -2.76
N PHE A 15 12.35 -8.42 -2.53
CA PHE A 15 11.84 -7.15 -3.07
C PHE A 15 12.63 -5.95 -2.55
N LEU A 16 13.07 -5.98 -1.28
CA LEU A 16 13.91 -4.94 -0.72
C LEU A 16 15.23 -4.81 -1.51
N THR A 17 15.89 -5.90 -1.87
CA THR A 17 17.08 -5.88 -2.74
C THR A 17 16.74 -5.28 -4.10
N ARG A 18 15.62 -5.66 -4.72
CA ARG A 18 15.22 -5.14 -6.04
C ARG A 18 14.94 -3.64 -6.06
N THR A 19 14.76 -2.99 -4.90
CA THR A 19 14.60 -1.54 -4.85
C THR A 19 15.85 -0.78 -5.28
N ASN A 20 17.02 -1.42 -5.27
CA ASN A 20 18.29 -0.84 -5.77
C ASN A 20 18.40 -0.86 -7.30
N ARG A 21 17.44 -1.51 -8.01
CA ARG A 21 17.41 -1.66 -9.47
C ARG A 21 18.62 -2.38 -10.07
N THR A 22 19.35 -3.13 -9.24
CA THR A 22 20.50 -3.93 -9.65
C THR A 22 20.08 -5.38 -9.88
N VAL A 23 20.48 -5.95 -11.01
CA VAL A 23 20.33 -7.38 -11.26
C VAL A 23 21.65 -8.05 -10.92
N GLY A 24 21.62 -9.00 -9.98
CA GLY A 24 22.81 -9.66 -9.49
C GLY A 24 22.55 -11.06 -8.96
N ARG A 25 23.64 -11.76 -8.73
CA ARG A 25 23.66 -13.08 -8.10
C ARG A 25 24.76 -13.12 -7.03
N VAL A 26 24.58 -13.99 -6.03
CA VAL A 26 25.53 -14.11 -4.93
C VAL A 26 26.93 -14.54 -5.41
N GLU A 27 26.99 -15.39 -6.43
CA GLU A 27 28.26 -15.90 -6.98
C GLU A 27 29.12 -14.80 -7.62
N SER A 28 28.48 -13.82 -8.25
CA SER A 28 29.18 -12.74 -8.98
C SER A 28 29.37 -11.47 -8.18
N MET A 29 28.47 -11.17 -7.24
CA MET A 29 28.44 -9.89 -6.53
C MET A 29 28.71 -10.01 -5.01
N GLY A 30 28.66 -11.22 -4.48
CA GLY A 30 28.73 -11.46 -3.05
C GLY A 30 27.40 -11.17 -2.34
N ALA A 31 27.24 -11.79 -1.17
CA ALA A 31 26.01 -11.72 -0.39
C ALA A 31 25.72 -10.30 0.13
N GLU A 32 26.74 -9.55 0.51
CA GLU A 32 26.61 -8.20 1.09
C GLU A 32 26.05 -7.19 0.12
N ALA A 33 26.40 -7.31 -1.17
CA ALA A 33 25.97 -6.39 -2.21
C ALA A 33 24.45 -6.39 -2.42
N ALA A 34 23.71 -7.40 -1.95
CA ALA A 34 22.26 -7.42 -1.95
C ALA A 34 21.63 -6.30 -1.10
N SER A 35 22.40 -5.71 -0.18
CA SER A 35 21.96 -4.59 0.68
C SER A 35 22.39 -3.21 0.17
N TYR A 36 23.23 -3.12 -0.86
CA TYR A 36 23.74 -1.83 -1.32
C TYR A 36 22.68 -1.08 -2.14
N GLY A 37 22.49 0.19 -1.82
CA GLY A 37 21.57 1.07 -2.55
C GLY A 37 20.09 0.73 -2.42
N ILE A 38 19.69 -0.09 -1.45
CA ILE A 38 18.27 -0.37 -1.21
C ILE A 38 17.51 0.89 -0.79
N ASP A 39 16.26 1.01 -1.23
CA ASP A 39 15.34 2.08 -0.82
C ASP A 39 14.15 1.51 -0.06
N LYS A 40 14.17 1.66 1.26
CA LYS A 40 13.08 1.22 2.15
C LYS A 40 11.77 1.93 1.87
N ARG A 41 11.79 3.17 1.36
CA ARG A 41 10.57 3.91 0.99
C ARG A 41 9.87 3.18 -0.15
N VAL A 42 10.62 2.80 -1.20
CA VAL A 42 10.08 2.02 -2.33
C VAL A 42 9.53 0.67 -1.86
N PHE A 43 10.23 0.00 -0.93
CA PHE A 43 9.74 -1.23 -0.33
C PHE A 43 8.38 -1.03 0.37
N MET A 44 8.25 0.04 1.17
CA MET A 44 6.99 0.37 1.86
C MET A 44 5.84 0.66 0.89
N LEU A 45 6.11 1.25 -0.29
CA LEU A 45 5.09 1.41 -1.34
C LEU A 45 4.54 0.04 -1.80
N GLY A 46 5.44 -0.90 -2.05
CA GLY A 46 5.06 -2.27 -2.41
C GLY A 46 4.21 -2.94 -1.35
N VAL A 47 4.62 -2.82 -0.07
CA VAL A 47 3.87 -3.38 1.07
C VAL A 47 2.48 -2.75 1.19
N THR A 48 2.35 -1.44 0.93
CA THR A 48 1.05 -0.75 0.92
C THR A 48 0.13 -1.35 -0.15
N ILE A 49 0.64 -1.54 -1.37
CA ILE A 49 -0.13 -2.17 -2.46
C ILE A 49 -0.50 -3.60 -2.07
N GLN A 50 0.46 -4.41 -1.61
CA GLN A 50 0.24 -5.81 -1.21
C GLN A 50 -0.91 -5.96 -0.22
N MET A 51 -1.00 -5.05 0.76
CA MET A 51 -1.99 -5.11 1.83
C MET A 51 -3.36 -4.54 1.46
N THR A 52 -3.45 -3.72 0.41
CA THR A 52 -4.70 -3.03 0.02
C THR A 52 -5.29 -3.50 -1.30
N TRP A 53 -4.50 -4.18 -2.16
CA TRP A 53 -4.98 -4.76 -3.42
C TRP A 53 -5.93 -5.94 -3.20
N PRO A 54 -6.84 -6.24 -4.15
CA PRO A 54 -7.68 -7.45 -4.10
C PRO A 54 -6.84 -8.73 -4.03
N GLY A 55 -7.31 -9.71 -3.27
CA GLY A 55 -6.62 -11.00 -3.07
C GLY A 55 -6.08 -11.16 -1.65
N SER A 56 -5.30 -12.20 -1.44
CA SER A 56 -4.69 -12.54 -0.16
C SER A 56 -3.24 -12.07 -0.09
N PRO A 57 -2.86 -11.17 0.83
CA PRO A 57 -1.47 -10.79 0.98
C PRO A 57 -0.66 -11.93 1.58
N GLY A 58 0.39 -12.35 0.89
CA GLY A 58 1.36 -13.34 1.35
C GLY A 58 2.69 -12.67 1.67
N ILE A 59 3.09 -12.67 2.93
CA ILE A 59 4.40 -12.16 3.36
C ILE A 59 5.39 -13.33 3.28
N TYR A 60 6.41 -13.21 2.43
CA TYR A 60 7.53 -14.13 2.48
C TYR A 60 8.34 -13.84 3.74
N TYR A 61 8.66 -14.89 4.52
CA TYR A 61 9.27 -14.72 5.83
C TYR A 61 10.46 -13.75 5.79
N ALA A 62 10.62 -12.94 6.84
CA ALA A 62 11.66 -11.95 7.01
C ALA A 62 11.61 -10.72 6.07
N ASP A 63 10.68 -10.63 5.10
CA ASP A 63 10.45 -9.40 4.35
C ASP A 63 10.04 -8.27 5.31
N GLU A 64 9.18 -8.58 6.29
CA GLU A 64 8.77 -7.64 7.33
C GLU A 64 9.93 -7.18 8.22
N ALA A 65 10.97 -8.00 8.32
CA ALA A 65 12.16 -7.71 9.12
C ALA A 65 13.30 -7.03 8.32
N GLY A 66 13.06 -6.74 7.02
CA GLY A 66 14.04 -6.07 6.18
C GLY A 66 15.12 -6.99 5.60
N GLN A 67 14.82 -8.28 5.46
CA GLN A 67 15.77 -9.22 4.87
C GLN A 67 16.03 -8.90 3.41
N VAL A 68 17.29 -8.94 3.03
CA VAL A 68 17.81 -8.78 1.67
C VAL A 68 18.27 -10.12 1.12
N GLY A 69 18.43 -10.24 -0.18
CA GLY A 69 18.98 -11.44 -0.82
C GLY A 69 18.80 -11.40 -2.32
N TRP A 70 19.77 -11.93 -3.05
CA TRP A 70 19.68 -12.19 -4.48
C TRP A 70 18.69 -13.34 -4.77
N THR A 71 18.67 -13.84 -5.99
CA THR A 71 17.86 -15.01 -6.36
C THR A 71 18.27 -16.26 -5.57
N ASP A 72 17.50 -17.34 -5.69
CA ASP A 72 17.82 -18.64 -5.08
C ASP A 72 19.30 -19.02 -5.34
N PRO A 73 20.05 -19.50 -4.31
CA PRO A 73 19.63 -19.82 -2.95
C PRO A 73 19.66 -18.63 -1.97
N ASP A 74 20.21 -17.47 -2.34
CA ASP A 74 20.49 -16.35 -1.45
C ASP A 74 19.20 -15.65 -0.93
N SER A 75 18.09 -15.78 -1.63
CA SER A 75 16.76 -15.32 -1.15
C SER A 75 16.28 -16.07 0.10
N ARG A 76 16.87 -17.22 0.43
CA ARG A 76 16.50 -18.11 1.54
C ARG A 76 17.38 -17.93 2.78
N ARG A 77 18.00 -16.77 2.97
CA ARG A 77 18.77 -16.46 4.18
C ARG A 77 17.93 -16.68 5.44
N THR A 78 18.59 -17.04 6.53
CA THR A 78 17.95 -17.18 7.85
C THR A 78 17.30 -15.87 8.29
N TYR A 79 16.28 -15.97 9.14
CA TYR A 79 15.64 -14.78 9.72
C TYR A 79 16.70 -13.96 10.50
N PRO A 80 16.72 -12.63 10.38
CA PRO A 80 17.76 -11.77 10.97
C PRO A 80 17.55 -11.54 12.47
N TRP A 81 17.53 -12.61 13.27
CA TRP A 81 17.32 -12.56 14.71
C TRP A 81 18.26 -11.57 15.41
N GLY A 82 17.67 -10.62 16.16
CA GLY A 82 18.41 -9.56 16.86
C GLY A 82 18.80 -8.37 15.98
N ASN A 83 18.64 -8.47 14.64
CA ASN A 83 18.98 -7.42 13.67
C ASN A 83 17.76 -7.04 12.79
N GLU A 84 16.55 -7.28 13.29
CA GLU A 84 15.33 -6.97 12.57
C GLU A 84 15.15 -5.47 12.36
N ASP A 85 14.68 -5.06 11.18
CA ASP A 85 14.22 -3.70 10.96
C ASP A 85 12.88 -3.47 11.66
N LYS A 86 12.94 -2.95 12.87
CA LYS A 86 11.74 -2.69 13.70
C LYS A 86 10.78 -1.67 13.08
N SER A 87 11.28 -0.78 12.22
CA SER A 87 10.44 0.20 11.53
C SER A 87 9.56 -0.48 10.48
N LEU A 88 10.12 -1.40 9.71
CA LEU A 88 9.39 -2.19 8.72
C LEU A 88 8.39 -3.14 9.39
N ILE A 89 8.78 -3.80 10.49
CA ILE A 89 7.86 -4.62 11.29
C ILE A 89 6.66 -3.78 11.78
N LYS A 90 6.92 -2.59 12.31
CA LYS A 90 5.87 -1.68 12.77
C LYS A 90 4.94 -1.29 11.63
N PHE A 91 5.48 -0.98 10.45
CA PHE A 91 4.70 -0.62 9.27
C PHE A 91 3.81 -1.77 8.79
N HIS A 92 4.35 -3.00 8.69
CA HIS A 92 3.55 -4.19 8.36
C HIS A 92 2.42 -4.42 9.35
N LYS A 93 2.71 -4.34 10.66
CA LYS A 93 1.69 -4.49 11.71
C LYS A 93 0.55 -3.48 11.56
N LYS A 94 0.87 -2.22 11.24
CA LYS A 94 -0.15 -1.18 11.01
C LYS A 94 -1.03 -1.52 9.80
N LEU A 95 -0.44 -1.85 8.65
CA LEU A 95 -1.21 -2.20 7.46
C LEU A 95 -2.06 -3.46 7.65
N ILE A 96 -1.54 -4.47 8.34
CA ILE A 96 -2.31 -5.68 8.70
C ILE A 96 -3.50 -5.29 9.59
N ALA A 97 -3.31 -4.41 10.58
CA ALA A 97 -4.38 -3.94 11.45
C ALA A 97 -5.46 -3.18 10.65
N VAL A 98 -5.04 -2.30 9.73
CA VAL A 98 -5.96 -1.58 8.85
C VAL A 98 -6.75 -2.56 7.97
N ARG A 99 -6.08 -3.53 7.32
CA ARG A 99 -6.76 -4.53 6.49
C ARG A 99 -7.79 -5.36 7.29
N LYS A 100 -7.48 -5.67 8.55
CA LYS A 100 -8.43 -6.38 9.44
C LYS A 100 -9.62 -5.49 9.83
N LYS A 101 -9.39 -4.20 10.05
CA LYS A 101 -10.37 -3.22 10.52
C LYS A 101 -11.33 -2.77 9.41
N VAL A 102 -10.79 -2.46 8.21
CA VAL A 102 -11.54 -1.89 7.09
C VAL A 102 -12.11 -3.03 6.25
N HIS A 103 -13.45 -3.11 6.19
CA HIS A 103 -14.15 -4.27 5.62
C HIS A 103 -13.90 -4.42 4.12
N CYS A 104 -13.99 -3.33 3.35
CA CYS A 104 -13.81 -3.36 1.91
C CYS A 104 -12.42 -3.83 1.46
N LEU A 105 -11.37 -3.71 2.29
CA LEU A 105 -10.05 -4.23 1.95
C LEU A 105 -10.00 -5.76 1.87
N LYS A 106 -10.96 -6.45 2.49
CA LYS A 106 -11.07 -7.92 2.45
C LYS A 106 -11.86 -8.41 1.24
N LYS A 107 -13.03 -7.80 0.96
CA LYS A 107 -13.99 -8.30 -0.03
C LYS A 107 -14.54 -7.23 -0.98
N GLY A 108 -14.23 -5.95 -0.76
CA GLY A 108 -14.77 -4.85 -1.56
C GLY A 108 -14.31 -4.85 -3.01
N SER A 109 -15.05 -4.15 -3.84
CA SER A 109 -14.72 -3.87 -5.24
C SER A 109 -13.47 -3.00 -5.36
N LEU A 110 -12.82 -3.03 -6.51
CA LEU A 110 -11.68 -2.20 -6.86
C LEU A 110 -12.09 -1.17 -7.92
N LYS A 111 -11.71 0.08 -7.72
CA LYS A 111 -11.86 1.16 -8.71
C LYS A 111 -10.56 1.95 -8.80
N LYS A 112 -10.00 2.06 -10.00
CA LYS A 112 -8.94 3.06 -10.26
C LYS A 112 -9.59 4.44 -10.24
N LEU A 113 -9.07 5.35 -9.40
CA LEU A 113 -9.53 6.74 -9.31
C LEU A 113 -8.65 7.69 -10.10
N ASP A 114 -7.35 7.45 -10.09
CA ASP A 114 -6.38 8.26 -10.85
C ASP A 114 -5.09 7.46 -11.07
N ALA A 115 -4.35 7.77 -12.10
CA ALA A 115 -3.01 7.23 -12.34
C ALA A 115 -2.26 8.10 -13.34
N GLY A 116 -0.94 8.15 -13.16
CA GLY A 116 -0.03 8.83 -14.07
C GLY A 116 1.38 8.32 -13.94
N HIS A 117 2.32 9.01 -14.55
CA HIS A 117 3.72 8.62 -14.45
C HIS A 117 4.19 8.63 -12.99
N GLY A 118 4.56 7.45 -12.50
CA GLY A 118 5.10 7.25 -11.15
C GLY A 118 4.08 7.37 -10.01
N TYR A 119 2.77 7.31 -10.27
CA TYR A 119 1.79 7.24 -9.19
C TYR A 119 0.54 6.48 -9.57
N ILE A 120 -0.16 5.97 -8.57
CA ILE A 120 -1.48 5.35 -8.71
C ILE A 120 -2.36 5.69 -7.51
N VAL A 121 -3.65 5.88 -7.79
CA VAL A 121 -4.71 6.06 -6.80
C VAL A 121 -5.84 5.09 -7.11
N TYR A 122 -6.23 4.30 -6.14
CA TYR A 122 -7.35 3.39 -6.27
C TYR A 122 -8.16 3.32 -4.98
N ALA A 123 -9.43 2.99 -5.12
CA ALA A 123 -10.33 2.72 -4.02
C ALA A 123 -10.65 1.23 -3.92
N ARG A 124 -10.83 0.76 -2.70
CA ARG A 124 -11.58 -0.43 -2.34
C ARG A 124 -12.86 0.03 -1.66
N PHE A 125 -14.01 -0.53 -2.01
CA PHE A 125 -15.29 -0.10 -1.43
C PHE A 125 -16.31 -1.23 -1.46
N ASP A 126 -17.23 -1.17 -0.53
CA ASP A 126 -18.42 -2.01 -0.43
C ASP A 126 -19.58 -1.20 0.17
N TYR A 127 -20.55 -1.88 0.79
CA TYR A 127 -21.71 -1.22 1.41
C TYR A 127 -21.42 -0.61 2.79
N GLU A 128 -20.31 -0.99 3.44
CA GLU A 128 -19.97 -0.56 4.80
C GLU A 128 -18.97 0.58 4.81
N ASP A 129 -17.95 0.49 3.97
CA ASP A 129 -16.85 1.44 3.98
C ASP A 129 -16.14 1.59 2.62
N CYS A 130 -15.30 2.62 2.57
CA CYS A 130 -14.41 2.87 1.45
C CYS A 130 -12.99 3.10 1.98
N ALA A 131 -12.01 2.53 1.31
CA ALA A 131 -10.59 2.81 1.50
C ALA A 131 -9.98 3.34 0.21
N VAL A 132 -9.25 4.44 0.30
CA VAL A 132 -8.47 5.01 -0.82
C VAL A 132 -7.00 4.81 -0.53
N THR A 133 -6.30 4.16 -1.45
CA THR A 133 -4.84 3.99 -1.42
C THR A 133 -4.21 4.91 -2.45
N ILE A 134 -3.22 5.68 -2.01
CA ILE A 134 -2.44 6.58 -2.86
C ILE A 134 -0.98 6.17 -2.75
N VAL A 135 -0.32 5.99 -3.89
CA VAL A 135 1.09 5.62 -3.97
C VAL A 135 1.80 6.60 -4.89
N ASN A 136 2.78 7.30 -4.35
CA ASN A 136 3.66 8.20 -5.07
C ASN A 136 5.08 7.59 -5.16
N MET A 137 5.47 7.11 -6.33
CA MET A 137 6.82 6.59 -6.62
C MET A 137 7.76 7.68 -7.15
N ARG A 138 7.27 8.91 -7.35
CA ARG A 138 8.06 10.03 -7.89
C ARG A 138 9.10 10.49 -6.87
N ASP A 139 10.12 11.16 -7.35
CA ASP A 139 11.15 11.81 -6.53
C ASP A 139 10.74 13.23 -6.06
N GLU A 140 9.48 13.61 -6.27
CA GLU A 140 8.91 14.91 -5.92
C GLU A 140 7.52 14.76 -5.25
N GLU A 141 7.09 15.82 -4.60
CA GLU A 141 5.75 15.91 -4.02
C GLU A 141 4.68 15.76 -5.09
N LEU A 142 3.62 15.03 -4.78
CA LEU A 142 2.46 14.79 -5.62
C LEU A 142 1.22 15.45 -5.00
N LYS A 143 0.67 16.47 -5.67
CA LYS A 143 -0.58 17.12 -5.30
C LYS A 143 -1.72 16.57 -6.15
N LEU A 144 -2.77 16.10 -5.50
CA LEU A 144 -3.89 15.42 -6.16
C LEU A 144 -5.24 16.01 -5.78
N SER A 145 -6.15 15.91 -6.75
CA SER A 145 -7.59 16.12 -6.56
C SER A 145 -8.28 14.80 -6.95
N VAL A 146 -8.43 13.91 -5.98
CA VAL A 146 -8.91 12.53 -6.19
C VAL A 146 -10.42 12.48 -6.26
N PRO A 147 -11.05 11.92 -7.32
CA PRO A 147 -12.51 11.84 -7.46
C PRO A 147 -13.11 10.71 -6.61
N VAL A 148 -13.11 10.87 -5.29
CA VAL A 148 -13.57 9.83 -4.34
C VAL A 148 -15.07 9.56 -4.42
N TRP A 149 -15.84 10.45 -5.07
CA TRP A 149 -17.25 10.24 -5.37
C TRP A 149 -17.48 8.98 -6.23
N GLU A 150 -16.52 8.62 -7.09
CA GLU A 150 -16.56 7.41 -7.90
C GLU A 150 -16.52 6.11 -7.08
N ALA A 151 -16.13 6.19 -5.82
CA ALA A 151 -16.15 5.10 -4.84
C ALA A 151 -17.23 5.32 -3.75
N GLY A 152 -18.22 6.16 -4.01
CA GLY A 152 -19.37 6.37 -3.13
C GLY A 152 -19.18 7.43 -2.03
N VAL A 153 -18.02 8.08 -1.94
CA VAL A 153 -17.74 9.08 -0.89
C VAL A 153 -18.31 10.44 -1.31
N GLN A 154 -19.35 10.90 -0.62
CA GLN A 154 -20.06 12.11 -0.96
C GLN A 154 -19.39 13.40 -0.48
N THR A 155 -19.77 14.52 -1.07
CA THR A 155 -19.41 15.88 -0.59
C THR A 155 -19.83 16.06 0.86
N GLY A 156 -18.92 16.62 1.65
CA GLY A 156 -19.11 16.80 3.10
C GLY A 156 -18.61 15.61 3.94
N GLY A 157 -18.42 14.45 3.32
CA GLY A 157 -17.79 13.31 3.97
C GLY A 157 -16.35 13.60 4.42
N LYS A 158 -15.86 12.81 5.36
CA LYS A 158 -14.48 12.88 5.83
C LYS A 158 -13.79 11.55 5.61
N MET A 159 -12.54 11.58 5.18
CA MET A 159 -11.67 10.42 5.08
C MET A 159 -10.53 10.55 6.06
N LYS A 160 -10.32 9.52 6.88
CA LYS A 160 -9.28 9.45 7.88
C LYS A 160 -8.05 8.74 7.34
N VAL A 161 -6.86 9.28 7.57
CA VAL A 161 -5.60 8.60 7.29
C VAL A 161 -5.41 7.46 8.29
N GLU A 162 -5.41 6.25 7.80
CA GLU A 162 -5.21 5.03 8.60
C GLU A 162 -3.73 4.67 8.73
N VAL A 163 -2.97 4.81 7.64
CA VAL A 163 -1.51 4.58 7.59
C VAL A 163 -0.89 5.51 6.58
N SER A 164 0.28 6.05 6.92
CA SER A 164 1.18 6.73 6.00
C SER A 164 2.57 6.11 6.09
N SER A 165 3.27 6.01 4.95
CA SER A 165 4.67 5.57 4.90
C SER A 165 5.67 6.71 5.16
N SER A 166 5.17 7.93 5.33
CA SER A 166 5.95 9.14 5.61
C SER A 166 5.36 9.89 6.80
N HIS A 167 5.97 11.02 7.15
CA HIS A 167 5.49 11.86 8.24
C HIS A 167 4.25 12.69 7.86
N GLU A 168 3.97 12.84 6.57
CA GLU A 168 2.81 13.55 6.05
C GLU A 168 2.17 12.74 4.90
N PRO A 169 0.83 12.66 4.81
CA PRO A 169 -0.13 13.06 5.85
C PRO A 169 0.01 12.21 7.12
N PHE A 170 -0.31 12.79 8.28
CA PHE A 170 -0.18 12.08 9.55
C PHE A 170 -1.31 11.06 9.74
N GLU A 171 -0.98 9.94 10.38
CA GLU A 171 -1.98 8.95 10.78
C GLU A 171 -2.99 9.57 11.75
N GLY A 172 -4.26 9.41 11.43
CA GLY A 172 -5.35 9.99 12.20
C GLY A 172 -5.89 11.30 11.66
N ASP A 173 -5.17 11.98 10.76
CA ASP A 173 -5.67 13.19 10.10
C ASP A 173 -6.96 12.93 9.32
N GLU A 174 -7.86 13.89 9.35
CA GLU A 174 -9.13 13.85 8.62
C GLU A 174 -9.14 14.87 7.48
N TYR A 175 -9.44 14.37 6.30
CA TYR A 175 -9.59 15.19 5.10
C TYR A 175 -11.06 15.30 4.71
N LYS A 176 -11.56 16.53 4.61
CA LYS A 176 -12.94 16.80 4.18
C LYS A 176 -13.06 16.69 2.66
N VAL A 177 -14.03 15.92 2.20
CA VAL A 177 -14.37 15.81 0.77
C VAL A 177 -15.17 17.04 0.34
N LYS A 178 -14.68 17.74 -0.70
CA LYS A 178 -15.33 18.91 -1.28
C LYS A 178 -15.67 18.61 -2.74
N TYR A 179 -16.91 18.86 -3.15
CA TYR A 179 -17.38 18.60 -4.52
C TYR A 179 -17.07 17.16 -4.99
N GLY A 180 -17.22 16.17 -4.10
CA GLY A 180 -16.89 14.77 -4.38
C GLY A 180 -15.39 14.45 -4.49
N ARG A 181 -14.52 15.42 -4.23
CA ARG A 181 -13.07 15.28 -4.42
C ARG A 181 -12.31 15.42 -3.10
N LEU A 182 -11.25 14.62 -2.98
CA LEU A 182 -10.27 14.68 -1.90
C LEU A 182 -9.04 15.45 -2.40
N LEU A 183 -8.71 16.56 -1.76
CA LEU A 183 -7.49 17.31 -2.03
C LEU A 183 -6.42 16.85 -1.05
N ILE A 184 -5.31 16.33 -1.56
CA ILE A 184 -4.23 15.77 -0.73
C ILE A 184 -2.87 15.93 -1.43
N ALA A 185 -1.83 16.11 -0.63
CA ALA A 185 -0.45 16.10 -1.09
C ALA A 185 0.30 14.94 -0.43
N LEU A 186 1.12 14.25 -1.21
CA LEU A 186 2.01 13.19 -0.73
C LEU A 186 3.46 13.53 -1.03
N PRO A 187 4.38 13.40 -0.08
CA PRO A 187 5.81 13.53 -0.32
C PRO A 187 6.34 12.54 -1.36
N ALA A 188 7.56 12.79 -1.83
CA ALA A 188 8.29 11.87 -2.70
C ALA A 188 8.38 10.48 -2.09
N LYS A 189 8.23 9.44 -2.92
CA LYS A 189 8.35 8.02 -2.53
C LYS A 189 7.58 7.70 -1.25
N SER A 190 6.30 8.07 -1.24
CA SER A 190 5.42 7.83 -0.10
C SER A 190 4.08 7.25 -0.52
N SER A 191 3.38 6.67 0.43
CA SER A 191 2.04 6.13 0.26
C SER A 191 1.19 6.44 1.48
N CYS A 192 -0.12 6.53 1.26
CA CYS A 192 -1.07 6.55 2.36
C CYS A 192 -2.34 5.75 2.05
N VAL A 193 -2.98 5.31 3.11
CA VAL A 193 -4.29 4.65 3.07
C VAL A 193 -5.25 5.48 3.89
N LEU A 194 -6.32 5.95 3.27
CA LEU A 194 -7.41 6.66 3.94
C LEU A 194 -8.66 5.78 3.93
N SER A 195 -9.50 5.93 4.94
CA SER A 195 -10.79 5.23 4.97
C SER A 195 -11.92 6.12 5.47
N CYS A 196 -13.15 5.75 5.11
CA CYS A 196 -14.36 6.27 5.70
C CYS A 196 -15.41 5.18 5.81
N LYS A 197 -16.31 5.28 6.79
CA LYS A 197 -17.50 4.43 6.88
C LYS A 197 -18.68 5.12 6.21
N PHE A 198 -19.52 4.33 5.55
CA PHE A 198 -20.82 4.82 5.08
C PHE A 198 -21.83 4.76 6.23
N GLY A 199 -22.64 5.81 6.36
CA GLY A 199 -23.71 5.85 7.38
C GLY A 199 -24.81 4.85 7.05
N LYS A 200 -25.50 4.31 8.08
CA LYS A 200 -26.61 3.35 7.92
C LYS A 200 -27.78 3.90 7.08
N ASN A 201 -27.89 5.22 6.92
CA ASN A 201 -28.91 5.92 6.12
C ASN A 201 -28.32 6.64 4.88
N GLY A 202 -27.09 6.29 4.47
CA GLY A 202 -26.39 6.99 3.40
C GLY A 202 -26.93 6.62 2.02
N HIS A 203 -27.25 7.62 1.21
CA HIS A 203 -27.59 7.48 -0.22
C HIS A 203 -26.47 6.85 -1.06
N GLY A 204 -25.34 6.44 -0.48
CA GLY A 204 -24.28 5.65 -1.11
C GLY A 204 -24.79 4.32 -1.69
N ASN A 205 -25.82 3.73 -1.08
CA ASN A 205 -26.38 2.45 -1.54
C ASN A 205 -27.03 2.50 -2.93
N GLN A 206 -27.57 3.64 -3.37
CA GLN A 206 -28.21 3.72 -4.69
C GLN A 206 -27.23 3.85 -5.85
N GLN A 207 -26.07 4.51 -5.64
CA GLN A 207 -25.06 4.62 -6.69
C GLN A 207 -24.17 3.36 -6.81
N ILE A 208 -23.91 2.67 -5.71
CA ILE A 208 -23.12 1.42 -5.74
C ILE A 208 -23.85 0.31 -6.50
N SER A 209 -25.18 0.25 -6.42
CA SER A 209 -25.97 -0.74 -7.18
C SER A 209 -25.86 -0.58 -8.70
N MET A 210 -25.59 0.63 -9.21
CA MET A 210 -25.38 0.88 -10.64
C MET A 210 -24.02 0.38 -11.19
N PHE A 211 -23.06 0.10 -10.31
CA PHE A 211 -21.72 -0.35 -10.72
C PHE A 211 -21.49 -1.85 -10.50
N LEU A 212 -22.46 -2.57 -9.91
CA LEU A 212 -22.36 -4.00 -9.63
C LEU A 212 -23.20 -4.87 -10.58
N THR A 213 -23.88 -4.27 -11.53
CA THR A 213 -24.57 -4.93 -12.65
C THR A 213 -23.74 -4.78 -13.91
#